data_5f5ad4080052bc7860948ec114841656
#
_entry.id   5f5ad4080052bc7860948ec114841656
#
_cell.length_a   1.000
_cell.length_b   1.000
_cell.length_c   1.000
_cell.angle_alpha   90.00
_cell.angle_beta   90.00
_cell.angle_gamma   90.00
#
_symmetry.space_group_name_H-M   'P 1'
#
loop_
_entity.id
_entity.type
_entity.pdbx_description
1 polymer ?
#
loop_
_entity_poly.entity_id
_entity_poly.type
_entity_poly.pdbx_seq_one_letter_code
_entity_poly.pdbx_strand_id
1 'polypeptide(L)'
;SRGGLYAFNFAATYPARVAALYLDAPALDLRGWPGYKKSHWAEVAENYGLTVAALETAAVSPLARIDPVVRAGIPIIGVSGDADTVVPLAENLAVLVQRYRAAGGLIEVIIKPGAGHSPHSLADPAPIVDFILQHHAPSR
;
A
#
# COMPACT_ATOMS: atom_id res chain seq x y z
N SER A 1 2.71 7.20 -0.86
CA SER A 1 4.11 6.99 -0.53
C SER A 1 4.26 6.21 0.79
N ARG A 2 5.14 6.66 1.73
CA ARG A 2 5.35 6.00 3.05
C ARG A 2 4.07 5.81 3.87
N GLY A 3 3.10 6.72 3.75
CA GLY A 3 1.80 6.58 4.40
C GLY A 3 1.08 5.28 4.04
N GLY A 4 1.21 4.81 2.81
CA GLY A 4 0.67 3.53 2.36
C GLY A 4 1.31 2.33 3.08
N LEU A 5 2.62 2.38 3.35
CA LEU A 5 3.33 1.38 4.13
C LEU A 5 2.74 1.25 5.55
N TYR A 6 2.55 2.39 6.23
CA TYR A 6 2.01 2.41 7.60
C TYR A 6 0.55 1.99 7.63
N ALA A 7 -0.28 2.56 6.75
CA ALA A 7 -1.71 2.26 6.71
C ALA A 7 -1.98 0.78 6.43
N PHE A 8 -1.28 0.19 5.46
CA PHE A 8 -1.44 -1.22 5.14
C PHE A 8 -0.98 -2.13 6.29
N ASN A 9 0.20 -1.86 6.87
CA ASN A 9 0.72 -2.64 7.99
C ASN A 9 -0.16 -2.50 9.25
N PHE A 10 -0.76 -1.33 9.48
CA PHE A 10 -1.76 -1.14 10.53
C PHE A 10 -2.99 -2.01 10.27
N ALA A 11 -3.54 -1.99 9.05
CA ALA A 11 -4.68 -2.83 8.68
C ALA A 11 -4.39 -4.32 8.81
N ALA A 12 -3.18 -4.76 8.43
CA ALA A 12 -2.77 -6.15 8.59
C ALA A 12 -2.61 -6.58 10.06
N THR A 13 -2.31 -5.64 10.96
CA THR A 13 -2.13 -5.91 12.39
C THR A 13 -3.45 -5.77 13.17
N TYR A 14 -4.28 -4.79 12.81
CA TYR A 14 -5.52 -4.46 13.51
C TYR A 14 -6.72 -4.40 12.54
N PRO A 15 -7.02 -5.49 11.81
CA PRO A 15 -8.00 -5.45 10.72
C PRO A 15 -9.39 -5.04 11.19
N ALA A 16 -9.79 -5.39 12.40
CA ALA A 16 -11.09 -4.99 12.96
C ALA A 16 -11.25 -3.48 13.21
N ARG A 17 -10.18 -2.70 13.08
CA ARG A 17 -10.18 -1.24 13.26
C ARG A 17 -10.19 -0.47 11.94
N VAL A 18 -10.25 -1.17 10.81
CA VAL A 18 -10.14 -0.54 9.49
C VAL A 18 -11.37 -0.90 8.66
N ALA A 19 -12.14 0.11 8.27
CA ALA A 19 -13.31 -0.06 7.43
C ALA A 19 -12.95 -0.12 5.93
N ALA A 20 -12.01 0.71 5.50
CA ALA A 20 -11.50 0.76 4.13
C ALA A 20 -10.07 1.32 4.11
N LEU A 21 -9.32 1.09 3.04
CA LEU A 21 -8.00 1.67 2.81
C LEU A 21 -7.99 2.56 1.58
N TYR A 22 -7.47 3.77 1.72
CA TYR A 22 -7.01 4.60 0.61
C TYR A 22 -5.49 4.59 0.56
N LEU A 23 -4.93 4.26 -0.59
CA LEU A 23 -3.49 4.14 -0.82
C LEU A 23 -3.07 5.05 -1.97
N ASP A 24 -2.22 6.04 -1.71
CA ASP A 24 -1.73 7.00 -2.69
C ASP A 24 -0.24 6.78 -2.98
N ALA A 25 0.08 6.37 -4.20
CA ALA A 25 1.43 6.00 -4.64
C ALA A 25 2.18 5.19 -3.56
N PRO A 26 1.57 4.09 -3.04
CA PRO A 26 2.01 3.47 -1.79
C PRO A 26 3.31 2.70 -1.95
N ALA A 27 4.23 2.87 -0.99
CA ALA A 27 5.38 1.99 -0.83
C ALA A 27 4.89 0.69 -0.17
N LEU A 28 4.92 -0.41 -0.92
CA LEU A 28 4.37 -1.70 -0.50
C LEU A 28 5.43 -2.83 -0.47
N ASP A 29 6.55 -2.64 -1.16
CA ASP A 29 7.71 -3.51 -1.07
C ASP A 29 8.95 -2.69 -0.68
N LEU A 30 9.48 -2.94 0.50
CA LEU A 30 10.67 -2.25 1.01
C LEU A 30 11.92 -2.51 0.17
N ARG A 31 11.97 -3.58 -0.60
CA ARG A 31 13.07 -3.87 -1.52
C ARG A 31 13.03 -2.97 -2.75
N GLY A 32 11.85 -2.58 -3.21
CA GLY A 32 11.66 -1.61 -4.27
C GLY A 32 11.86 -0.18 -3.75
N TRP A 33 11.28 0.16 -2.59
CA TRP A 33 11.44 1.44 -1.94
C TRP A 33 11.58 1.27 -0.42
N PRO A 34 12.62 1.81 0.23
CA PRO A 34 13.72 2.65 -0.25
C PRO A 34 14.74 1.91 -1.12
N GLY A 35 14.58 0.61 -1.32
CA GLY A 35 15.41 -0.24 -2.14
C GLY A 35 16.57 -0.87 -1.38
N TYR A 36 16.69 -2.17 -1.59
CA TYR A 36 17.75 -3.00 -1.06
C TYR A 36 19.14 -2.41 -1.37
N LYS A 37 20.01 -2.33 -0.35
CA LYS A 37 21.35 -1.73 -0.41
C LYS A 37 21.41 -0.24 -0.79
N LYS A 38 20.30 0.49 -0.80
CA LYS A 38 20.31 1.95 -0.92
C LYS A 38 20.57 2.61 0.44
N SER A 39 20.87 3.93 0.42
CA SER A 39 21.33 4.70 1.59
C SER A 39 20.42 4.60 2.83
N HIS A 40 19.13 4.42 2.65
CA HIS A 40 18.16 4.35 3.76
C HIS A 40 17.86 2.93 4.25
N TRP A 41 18.53 1.90 3.70
CA TRP A 41 18.23 0.52 4.07
C TRP A 41 18.58 0.19 5.52
N ALA A 42 19.70 0.73 6.01
CA ALA A 42 20.11 0.59 7.42
C ALA A 42 19.12 1.28 8.37
N GLU A 43 18.68 2.50 8.03
CA GLU A 43 17.67 3.24 8.79
C GLU A 43 16.33 2.47 8.86
N VAL A 44 15.92 1.85 7.77
CA VAL A 44 14.72 1.02 7.75
C VAL A 44 14.88 -0.19 8.67
N ALA A 45 16.02 -0.87 8.64
CA ALA A 45 16.29 -2.00 9.52
C ALA A 45 16.20 -1.58 10.99
N GLU A 46 16.84 -0.47 11.36
CA GLU A 46 16.80 0.11 12.72
C GLU A 46 15.36 0.42 13.16
N ASN A 47 14.56 1.07 12.30
CA ASN A 47 13.17 1.40 12.58
C ASN A 47 12.26 0.16 12.82
N TYR A 48 12.64 -0.98 12.24
CA TYR A 48 11.96 -2.25 12.50
C TYR A 48 12.60 -3.08 13.63
N GLY A 49 13.63 -2.56 14.30
CA GLY A 49 14.38 -3.30 15.32
C GLY A 49 15.11 -4.52 14.77
N LEU A 50 15.53 -4.48 13.51
CA LEU A 50 16.17 -5.57 12.78
C LEU A 50 17.61 -5.22 12.40
N THR A 51 18.42 -6.23 12.17
CA THR A 51 19.67 -6.04 11.44
C THR A 51 19.41 -5.89 9.94
N VAL A 52 20.35 -5.29 9.21
CA VAL A 52 20.26 -5.17 7.74
C VAL A 52 20.05 -6.54 7.08
N ALA A 53 20.76 -7.57 7.53
CA ALA A 53 20.62 -8.92 7.01
C ALA A 53 19.24 -9.54 7.33
N ALA A 54 18.72 -9.32 8.53
CA ALA A 54 17.40 -9.81 8.92
C ALA A 54 16.27 -9.12 8.14
N LEU A 55 16.42 -7.84 7.80
CA LEU A 55 15.42 -7.10 7.01
C LEU A 55 15.23 -7.68 5.60
N GLU A 56 16.27 -8.28 5.02
CA GLU A 56 16.21 -8.87 3.67
C GLU A 56 15.14 -9.95 3.53
N THR A 57 14.94 -10.73 4.59
CA THR A 57 14.01 -11.87 4.62
C THR A 57 12.78 -11.63 5.49
N ALA A 58 12.74 -10.53 6.24
CA ALA A 58 11.64 -10.24 7.14
C ALA A 58 10.34 -9.92 6.38
N ALA A 59 9.24 -10.52 6.82
CA ALA A 59 7.90 -10.29 6.27
C ALA A 59 7.28 -8.99 6.79
N VAL A 60 8.00 -7.87 6.68
CA VAL A 60 7.55 -6.54 7.15
C VAL A 60 6.98 -5.66 6.05
N SER A 61 7.24 -6.01 4.78
CA SER A 61 6.62 -5.33 3.64
C SER A 61 5.12 -5.60 3.57
N PRO A 62 4.27 -4.60 3.25
CA PRO A 62 2.84 -4.81 3.02
C PRO A 62 2.51 -5.97 2.09
N LEU A 63 3.26 -6.14 1.00
CA LEU A 63 3.05 -7.24 0.04
C LEU A 63 3.30 -8.64 0.63
N ALA A 64 3.98 -8.75 1.76
CA ALA A 64 4.14 -10.00 2.50
C ALA A 64 3.01 -10.23 3.54
N ARG A 65 2.10 -9.25 3.70
CA ARG A 65 1.09 -9.23 4.77
C ARG A 65 -0.33 -9.04 4.24
N ILE A 66 -0.60 -9.50 3.01
CA ILE A 66 -1.90 -9.32 2.34
C ILE A 66 -3.01 -10.15 3.00
N ASP A 67 -2.71 -11.37 3.42
CA ASP A 67 -3.72 -12.33 3.89
C ASP A 67 -4.63 -11.84 5.04
N PRO A 68 -4.13 -11.20 6.11
CA PRO A 68 -5.03 -10.70 7.17
C PRO A 68 -5.99 -9.64 6.66
N VAL A 69 -5.57 -8.79 5.71
CA VAL A 69 -6.37 -7.72 5.13
C VAL A 69 -7.49 -8.29 4.23
N VAL A 70 -7.14 -9.30 3.41
CA VAL A 70 -8.11 -10.04 2.58
C VAL A 70 -9.14 -10.76 3.45
N ARG A 71 -8.67 -11.54 4.45
CA ARG A 71 -9.58 -12.29 5.35
C ARG A 71 -10.55 -11.40 6.11
N ALA A 72 -10.15 -10.18 6.40
CA ALA A 72 -11.02 -9.20 7.03
C ALA A 72 -11.99 -8.51 6.05
N GLY A 73 -11.85 -8.77 4.75
CA GLY A 73 -12.69 -8.17 3.70
C GLY A 73 -12.53 -6.66 3.57
N ILE A 74 -11.36 -6.10 3.91
CA ILE A 74 -11.14 -4.66 3.88
C ILE A 74 -11.07 -4.18 2.43
N PRO A 75 -12.01 -3.33 1.96
CA PRO A 75 -11.96 -2.78 0.62
C PRO A 75 -10.81 -1.76 0.48
N ILE A 76 -10.20 -1.73 -0.69
CA ILE A 76 -9.06 -0.86 -0.97
C ILE A 76 -9.34 -0.02 -2.22
N ILE A 77 -9.01 1.29 -2.16
CA ILE A 77 -8.85 2.13 -3.35
C ILE A 77 -7.42 2.63 -3.43
N GLY A 78 -6.77 2.41 -4.57
CA GLY A 78 -5.39 2.83 -4.84
C GLY A 78 -5.33 3.87 -5.94
N VAL A 79 -4.45 4.86 -5.78
CA VAL A 79 -4.13 5.86 -6.81
C VAL A 79 -2.63 5.85 -7.05
N SER A 80 -2.19 5.87 -8.31
CA SER A 80 -0.76 5.97 -8.64
C SER A 80 -0.56 6.54 -10.03
N GLY A 81 0.58 7.21 -10.26
CA GLY A 81 1.03 7.58 -11.59
C GLY A 81 1.71 6.40 -12.28
N ASP A 82 1.54 6.26 -13.60
CA ASP A 82 2.20 5.21 -14.37
C ASP A 82 3.64 5.55 -14.76
N ALA A 83 4.05 6.82 -14.63
CA ALA A 83 5.41 7.31 -14.80
C ALA A 83 6.14 7.57 -13.44
N ASP A 84 5.65 7.00 -12.34
CA ASP A 84 6.28 7.14 -11.03
C ASP A 84 7.60 6.35 -10.97
N THR A 85 8.71 7.09 -10.87
CA THR A 85 10.07 6.52 -10.76
C THR A 85 10.58 6.48 -9.32
N VAL A 86 9.84 7.05 -8.37
CA VAL A 86 10.20 7.07 -6.94
C VAL A 86 9.64 5.83 -6.24
N VAL A 87 8.35 5.56 -6.46
CA VAL A 87 7.67 4.34 -6.00
C VAL A 87 6.98 3.70 -7.20
N PRO A 88 7.71 2.92 -8.01
CA PRO A 88 7.19 2.40 -9.26
C PRO A 88 5.90 1.62 -9.09
N LEU A 89 4.89 1.96 -9.91
CA LEU A 89 3.59 1.30 -9.95
C LEU A 89 3.75 -0.22 -10.09
N ALA A 90 4.61 -0.65 -11.02
CA ALA A 90 4.80 -2.06 -11.36
C ALA A 90 5.35 -2.91 -10.21
N GLU A 91 6.10 -2.31 -9.27
CA GLU A 91 6.72 -3.00 -8.12
C GLU A 91 5.86 -2.93 -6.85
N ASN A 92 4.87 -2.05 -6.80
CA ASN A 92 4.09 -1.75 -5.62
C ASN A 92 2.58 -1.98 -5.84
N LEU A 93 1.84 -0.95 -6.24
CA LEU A 93 0.39 -1.02 -6.33
C LEU A 93 -0.10 -2.07 -7.35
N ALA A 94 0.57 -2.24 -8.49
CA ALA A 94 0.17 -3.25 -9.47
C ALA A 94 0.30 -4.67 -8.91
N VAL A 95 1.35 -4.95 -8.14
CA VAL A 95 1.53 -6.25 -7.48
C VAL A 95 0.46 -6.48 -6.41
N LEU A 96 0.14 -5.45 -5.61
CA LEU A 96 -0.95 -5.54 -4.64
C LEU A 96 -2.27 -5.86 -5.33
N VAL A 97 -2.62 -5.15 -6.40
CA VAL A 97 -3.85 -5.37 -7.17
C VAL A 97 -3.97 -6.80 -7.64
N GLN A 98 -2.91 -7.31 -8.26
CA GLN A 98 -2.88 -8.68 -8.76
C GLN A 98 -3.11 -9.69 -7.64
N ARG A 99 -2.35 -9.59 -6.55
CA ARG A 99 -2.43 -10.54 -5.42
C ARG A 99 -3.72 -10.41 -4.64
N TYR A 100 -4.18 -9.19 -4.40
CA TYR A 100 -5.40 -8.92 -3.63
C TYR A 100 -6.64 -9.47 -4.33
N ARG A 101 -6.76 -9.22 -5.66
CA ARG A 101 -7.84 -9.77 -6.48
C ARG A 101 -7.78 -11.29 -6.57
N ALA A 102 -6.59 -11.86 -6.77
CA ALA A 102 -6.41 -13.31 -6.82
C ALA A 102 -6.83 -14.01 -5.52
N ALA A 103 -6.69 -13.31 -4.38
CA ALA A 103 -7.14 -13.79 -3.06
C ALA A 103 -8.61 -13.47 -2.76
N GLY A 104 -9.37 -12.88 -3.70
CA GLY A 104 -10.80 -12.55 -3.56
C GLY A 104 -11.08 -11.21 -2.89
N GLY A 105 -10.06 -10.37 -2.67
CA GLY A 105 -10.21 -9.04 -2.08
C GLY A 105 -10.75 -8.00 -3.07
N LEU A 106 -11.52 -7.04 -2.56
CA LEU A 106 -12.01 -5.91 -3.33
C LEU A 106 -10.98 -4.79 -3.38
N ILE A 107 -10.46 -4.50 -4.57
CA ILE A 107 -9.55 -3.38 -4.80
C ILE A 107 -9.87 -2.66 -6.11
N GLU A 108 -10.08 -1.35 -6.00
CA GLU A 108 -10.20 -0.42 -7.13
C GLU A 108 -8.91 0.37 -7.32
N VAL A 109 -8.63 0.75 -8.55
CA VAL A 109 -7.39 1.47 -8.88
C VAL A 109 -7.67 2.57 -9.89
N ILE A 110 -7.13 3.74 -9.59
CA ILE A 110 -7.11 4.88 -10.50
C ILE A 110 -5.65 5.14 -10.89
N ILE A 111 -5.34 4.93 -12.15
CA ILE A 111 -4.01 5.23 -12.70
C ILE A 111 -4.05 6.63 -13.33
N LYS A 112 -3.08 7.46 -12.97
CA LYS A 112 -2.89 8.79 -13.55
C LYS A 112 -1.92 8.71 -14.74
N PRO A 113 -2.39 8.81 -15.99
CA PRO A 113 -1.52 8.65 -17.16
C PRO A 113 -0.44 9.73 -17.23
N GLY A 114 0.80 9.33 -17.47
CA GLY A 114 1.97 10.20 -17.57
C GLY A 114 2.38 10.90 -16.27
N ALA A 115 1.70 10.65 -15.17
CA ALA A 115 2.03 11.27 -13.88
C ALA A 115 3.15 10.52 -13.16
N GLY A 116 4.06 11.28 -12.55
CA GLY A 116 5.09 10.77 -11.65
C GLY A 116 4.56 10.56 -10.23
N HIS A 117 5.50 10.59 -9.26
CA HIS A 117 5.17 10.45 -7.84
C HIS A 117 4.33 11.60 -7.29
N SER A 118 4.46 12.76 -7.86
CA SER A 118 3.71 13.98 -7.52
C SER A 118 3.04 14.56 -8.77
N PRO A 119 1.92 15.28 -8.62
CA PRO A 119 1.20 15.57 -7.39
C PRO A 119 0.50 14.32 -6.84
N HIS A 120 0.41 14.24 -5.51
CA HIS A 120 -0.31 13.17 -4.83
C HIS A 120 -1.82 13.28 -5.02
N SER A 121 -2.53 12.16 -4.80
CA SER A 121 -3.99 12.06 -4.87
C SER A 121 -4.56 12.41 -6.26
N LEU A 122 -5.80 12.81 -6.28
CA LEU A 122 -6.55 13.28 -7.45
C LEU A 122 -6.87 14.76 -7.29
N ALA A 123 -6.97 15.47 -8.40
CA ALA A 123 -7.44 16.86 -8.40
C ALA A 123 -8.89 16.95 -7.89
N ASP A 124 -9.73 15.99 -8.28
CA ASP A 124 -11.06 15.78 -7.71
C ASP A 124 -11.02 14.53 -6.82
N PRO A 125 -11.18 14.66 -5.48
CA PRO A 125 -11.15 13.53 -4.56
C PRO A 125 -12.47 12.74 -4.51
N ALA A 126 -13.52 13.17 -5.20
CA ALA A 126 -14.85 12.54 -5.14
C ALA A 126 -14.83 11.03 -5.34
N PRO A 127 -14.10 10.44 -6.31
CA PRO A 127 -14.06 8.99 -6.48
C PRO A 127 -13.53 8.24 -5.26
N ILE A 128 -12.57 8.83 -4.54
CA ILE A 128 -12.00 8.22 -3.32
C ILE A 128 -13.01 8.30 -2.17
N VAL A 129 -13.63 9.46 -2.00
CA VAL A 129 -14.65 9.69 -0.95
C VAL A 129 -15.84 8.78 -1.17
N ASP A 130 -16.36 8.69 -2.39
CA ASP A 130 -17.49 7.86 -2.75
C ASP A 130 -17.20 6.37 -2.49
N PHE A 131 -16.01 5.90 -2.87
CA PHE A 131 -15.58 4.52 -2.57
C PHE A 131 -15.60 4.24 -1.06
N ILE A 132 -15.01 5.14 -0.25
CA ILE A 132 -14.95 4.96 1.20
C ILE A 132 -16.38 4.97 1.80
N LEU A 133 -17.23 5.89 1.39
CA LEU A 133 -18.60 5.99 1.88
C LEU A 133 -19.46 4.76 1.50
N GLN A 134 -19.28 4.22 0.29
CA GLN A 134 -19.98 3.02 -0.17
C GLN A 134 -19.59 1.77 0.63
N HIS A 135 -18.35 1.71 1.10
CA HIS A 135 -17.80 0.55 1.81
C HIS A 135 -17.65 0.75 3.31
N HIS A 136 -18.00 1.94 3.81
CA HIS A 136 -18.08 2.19 5.23
C HIS A 136 -19.35 1.56 5.80
N ALA A 137 -19.22 0.37 6.39
CA ALA A 137 -20.34 -0.19 7.13
C ALA A 137 -20.61 0.70 8.35
N PRO A 138 -21.86 1.16 8.56
CA PRO A 138 -22.21 1.86 9.79
C PRO A 138 -21.86 0.96 10.97
N SER A 139 -21.18 1.52 11.95
CA SER A 139 -20.88 0.84 13.20
C SER A 139 -22.17 0.31 13.80
N ARG A 140 -22.29 -1.02 13.92
CA ARG A 140 -23.39 -1.66 14.63
C ARG A 140 -23.16 -1.52 16.12
#